data_f6ca1e16772b698c7092a76e426e811e
#
_entry.id   f6ca1e16772b698c7092a76e426e811e
#
_cell.length_a   1.000
_cell.length_b   1.000
_cell.length_c   1.000
_cell.angle_alpha   90.00
_cell.angle_beta   90.00
_cell.angle_gamma   90.00
#
_symmetry.space_group_name_H-M   'P 1'
#
loop_
_entity.id
_entity.type
_entity.pdbx_description
1 polymer ?
#
loop_
_entity_poly.entity_id
_entity_poly.type
_entity_poly.pdbx_seq_one_letter_code
_entity_poly.pdbx_strand_id
1 'polypeptide(L)'
;MHTLKTQKRSLAQGVVSCNVSLIAAPFTSDSVDFFDSTATHYGVTAFDRKAGGRMFFISLKKTIVPGTYEFKPESDVYGYYYHEHERFGWNYYPEKGEFLLKSVDFEKLEIDATFAFTSTRTPDQQPVTFENGVFTLTGPGA
;
A
#
# COMPACT_ATOMS: atom_id res chain seq x y z
N MET A 1 0.56 -17.65 -26.33
CA MET A 1 0.50 -17.29 -25.78
C MET A 1 0.55 -16.56 -25.03
N HIS A 2 0.49 -16.48 -24.39
CA HIS A 2 0.40 -15.88 -23.60
C HIS A 2 0.87 -15.43 -22.64
N THR A 3 0.91 -15.52 -22.09
CA THR A 3 1.93 -15.28 -21.16
C THR A 3 1.92 -13.92 -20.51
N LEU A 4 1.66 -12.95 -21.21
CA LEU A 4 1.56 -11.60 -20.69
C LEU A 4 0.46 -11.45 -19.68
N LYS A 5 -0.35 -12.45 -19.58
CA LYS A 5 -1.45 -12.45 -18.64
C LYS A 5 -0.99 -12.42 -17.21
N THR A 6 0.23 -12.84 -16.94
CA THR A 6 0.73 -12.82 -15.58
C THR A 6 0.94 -11.43 -15.04
N GLN A 7 1.01 -10.46 -15.93
CA GLN A 7 1.18 -9.07 -15.51
C GLN A 7 -0.13 -8.30 -15.40
N LYS A 8 -1.22 -9.00 -15.60
CA LYS A 8 -2.52 -8.34 -15.61
C LYS A 8 -2.87 -7.81 -14.24
N ARG A 9 -3.29 -6.57 -14.20
CA ARG A 9 -3.83 -5.95 -13.01
C ARG A 9 -5.34 -6.08 -12.99
N SER A 10 -5.89 -6.14 -11.80
CA SER A 10 -7.33 -6.20 -11.60
C SER A 10 -7.72 -5.12 -10.61
N LEU A 11 -8.83 -4.46 -10.89
CA LEU A 11 -9.41 -3.56 -9.90
C LEU A 11 -9.92 -4.38 -8.72
N ALA A 12 -9.79 -3.85 -7.55
CA ALA A 12 -10.34 -4.44 -6.34
C ALA A 12 -11.28 -3.44 -5.69
N GLN A 13 -12.25 -3.95 -4.95
CA GLN A 13 -13.08 -3.12 -4.11
C GLN A 13 -12.42 -3.01 -2.75
N GLY A 14 -12.44 -1.81 -2.19
CA GLY A 14 -11.86 -1.60 -0.89
C GLY A 14 -11.29 -0.21 -0.75
N VAL A 15 -10.63 0.02 0.35
CA VAL A 15 -10.08 1.34 0.63
C VAL A 15 -8.75 1.20 1.36
N VAL A 16 -7.83 2.07 1.00
CA VAL A 16 -6.62 2.33 1.76
C VAL A 16 -6.70 3.78 2.21
N SER A 17 -6.60 4.00 3.50
CA SER A 17 -6.64 5.35 4.04
C SER A 17 -5.59 5.51 5.13
N CYS A 18 -5.12 6.73 5.33
CA CYS A 18 -4.04 6.97 6.26
C CYS A 18 -3.88 8.46 6.49
N ASN A 19 -3.55 8.84 7.71
CA ASN A 19 -3.15 10.21 8.00
C ASN A 19 -1.66 10.34 7.72
N VAL A 20 -1.32 11.29 6.85
CA VAL A 20 0.05 11.52 6.43
C VAL A 20 0.45 12.91 6.91
N SER A 21 1.51 13.01 7.68
CA SER A 21 1.88 14.28 8.31
C SER A 21 2.36 15.33 7.31
N LEU A 22 2.62 14.95 6.06
CA LEU A 22 3.05 15.90 5.02
C LEU A 22 2.02 16.95 4.71
N ILE A 23 0.75 16.57 4.69
CA ILE A 23 -0.33 17.51 4.36
C ILE A 23 -1.53 17.22 5.25
N ALA A 24 -2.39 18.23 5.39
CA ALA A 24 -3.55 18.10 6.26
C ALA A 24 -4.59 17.13 5.74
N ALA A 25 -4.71 17.00 4.41
CA ALA A 25 -5.71 16.11 3.83
C ALA A 25 -5.28 14.65 3.99
N PRO A 26 -6.08 13.81 4.64
CA PRO A 26 -5.74 12.40 4.75
C PRO A 26 -5.71 11.73 3.39
N PHE A 27 -4.90 10.69 3.27
CA PHE A 27 -4.94 9.84 2.09
C PHE A 27 -6.21 8.99 2.17
N THR A 28 -6.98 8.98 1.10
CA THR A 28 -8.12 8.08 0.95
C THR A 28 -8.15 7.64 -0.49
N SER A 29 -8.04 6.35 -0.72
CA SER A 29 -7.92 5.85 -2.09
C SER A 29 -9.20 6.06 -2.88
N ASP A 30 -9.04 6.43 -4.15
CA ASP A 30 -10.14 6.48 -5.11
C ASP A 30 -10.14 5.25 -6.02
N SER A 31 -9.06 4.50 -6.05
CA SER A 31 -9.01 3.22 -6.76
C SER A 31 -7.93 2.35 -6.16
N VAL A 32 -8.13 1.04 -6.29
CA VAL A 32 -7.19 0.04 -5.77
C VAL A 32 -6.99 -1.02 -6.84
N ASP A 33 -5.74 -1.31 -7.17
CA ASP A 33 -5.38 -2.38 -8.12
C ASP A 33 -4.71 -3.50 -7.36
N PHE A 34 -4.99 -4.73 -7.76
CA PHE A 34 -4.37 -5.93 -7.22
C PHE A 34 -3.68 -6.67 -8.36
N PHE A 35 -2.45 -7.14 -8.14
CA PHE A 35 -1.70 -7.80 -9.19
C PHE A 35 -0.65 -8.75 -8.64
N ASP A 36 -0.20 -9.64 -9.52
CA ASP A 36 0.91 -10.54 -9.25
C ASP A 36 2.20 -9.75 -9.38
N SER A 37 2.83 -9.44 -8.27
CA SER A 37 4.01 -8.58 -8.28
C SER A 37 5.29 -9.36 -8.59
N THR A 38 5.49 -10.45 -7.87
CA THR A 38 6.64 -11.33 -8.08
C THR A 38 6.18 -12.78 -7.93
N ALA A 39 7.12 -13.71 -8.08
CA ALA A 39 6.80 -15.11 -7.90
C ALA A 39 6.27 -15.41 -6.49
N THR A 40 6.66 -14.62 -5.50
CA THR A 40 6.34 -14.88 -4.09
C THR A 40 5.39 -13.86 -3.47
N HIS A 41 5.10 -12.75 -4.15
CA HIS A 41 4.33 -11.66 -3.56
C HIS A 41 3.26 -11.15 -4.50
N TYR A 42 2.12 -10.78 -3.91
CA TYR A 42 1.11 -9.96 -4.57
C TYR A 42 1.42 -8.50 -4.29
N GLY A 43 0.96 -7.64 -5.19
CA GLY A 43 1.08 -6.21 -5.02
C GLY A 43 -0.28 -5.55 -5.03
N VAL A 44 -0.41 -4.49 -4.24
CA VAL A 44 -1.61 -3.66 -4.21
C VAL A 44 -1.16 -2.22 -4.38
N THR A 45 -1.74 -1.51 -5.34
CA THR A 45 -1.52 -0.06 -5.47
C THR A 45 -2.83 0.64 -5.22
N ALA A 46 -2.78 1.65 -4.37
CA ALA A 46 -3.93 2.48 -4.04
C ALA A 46 -3.61 3.91 -4.43
N PHE A 47 -4.53 4.54 -5.15
CA PHE A 47 -4.31 5.90 -5.66
C PHE A 47 -5.29 6.86 -5.02
N ASP A 48 -4.79 8.04 -4.67
CA ASP A 48 -5.63 9.17 -4.27
C ASP A 48 -5.24 10.35 -5.15
N ARG A 49 -6.08 10.64 -6.13
CA ARG A 49 -5.82 11.70 -7.11
C ARG A 49 -6.50 13.02 -6.76
N LYS A 50 -7.32 13.01 -5.70
CA LYS A 50 -8.09 14.21 -5.34
C LYS A 50 -7.23 15.32 -4.77
N ALA A 51 -6.15 14.97 -4.11
CA ALA A 51 -5.26 15.95 -3.49
C ALA A 51 -3.87 15.86 -4.10
N GLY A 52 -3.79 15.83 -5.43
CA GLY A 52 -2.53 15.63 -6.14
C GLY A 52 -2.30 14.16 -6.42
N GLY A 53 -1.13 13.83 -6.94
CA GLY A 53 -0.82 12.44 -7.25
C GLY A 53 -0.23 11.74 -6.05
N ARG A 54 -1.04 10.94 -5.37
CA ARG A 54 -0.58 10.17 -4.20
C ARG A 54 -0.88 8.70 -4.40
N MET A 55 0.01 7.85 -3.91
CA MET A 55 -0.14 6.41 -4.07
C MET A 55 0.52 5.66 -2.92
N PHE A 56 -0.14 4.60 -2.46
CA PHE A 56 0.50 3.58 -1.63
C PHE A 56 0.72 2.34 -2.47
N PHE A 57 1.90 1.74 -2.32
CA PHE A 57 2.17 0.41 -2.82
C PHE A 57 2.40 -0.49 -1.61
N ILE A 58 1.73 -1.64 -1.60
CA ILE A 58 1.88 -2.62 -0.51
C ILE A 58 2.10 -3.98 -1.14
N SER A 59 3.15 -4.66 -0.70
CA SER A 59 3.53 -5.98 -1.17
C SER A 59 3.29 -6.98 -0.05
N LEU A 60 2.58 -8.06 -0.36
CA LEU A 60 2.23 -9.10 0.61
C LEU A 60 2.67 -10.46 0.09
N LYS A 61 3.37 -11.21 0.94
CA LYS A 61 3.76 -12.57 0.56
C LYS A 61 2.53 -13.41 0.30
N LYS A 62 2.57 -14.23 -0.75
CA LYS A 62 1.41 -15.02 -1.17
C LYS A 62 0.95 -16.03 -0.13
N THR A 63 1.83 -16.41 0.79
CA THR A 63 1.53 -17.35 1.86
C THR A 63 1.33 -16.68 3.21
N ILE A 64 1.15 -15.36 3.22
CA ILE A 64 1.03 -14.62 4.47
C ILE A 64 -0.21 -15.06 5.26
N VAL A 65 -0.08 -15.03 6.57
CA VAL A 65 -1.18 -15.37 7.48
C VAL A 65 -1.42 -14.20 8.43
N PRO A 66 -2.58 -14.15 9.09
CA PRO A 66 -2.82 -13.06 10.05
C PRO A 66 -1.73 -12.97 11.11
N GLY A 67 -1.38 -11.75 11.47
CA GLY A 67 -0.35 -11.47 12.44
C GLY A 67 0.17 -10.06 12.31
N THR A 68 1.18 -9.74 13.11
CA THR A 68 1.81 -8.43 13.11
C THR A 68 3.16 -8.54 12.39
N TYR A 69 3.38 -7.64 11.45
CA TYR A 69 4.58 -7.65 10.61
C TYR A 69 5.24 -6.29 10.62
N GLU A 70 6.57 -6.29 10.53
CA GLU A 70 7.32 -5.07 10.29
C GLU A 70 7.46 -4.86 8.79
N PHE A 71 7.44 -3.61 8.36
CA PHE A 71 7.71 -3.28 6.96
C PHE A 71 9.19 -3.46 6.68
N LYS A 72 9.53 -4.40 5.81
CA LYS A 72 10.93 -4.63 5.40
C LYS A 72 10.97 -5.07 3.95
N PRO A 73 11.96 -4.60 3.19
CA PRO A 73 12.14 -5.08 1.81
C PRO A 73 12.33 -6.60 1.81
N GLU A 74 11.73 -7.25 0.83
CA GLU A 74 11.87 -8.69 0.61
C GLU A 74 11.40 -9.54 1.79
N SER A 75 10.52 -9.00 2.62
CA SER A 75 9.93 -9.74 3.71
C SER A 75 8.47 -10.03 3.41
N ASP A 76 7.72 -10.47 4.44
CA ASP A 76 6.30 -10.80 4.25
C ASP A 76 5.47 -9.58 3.87
N VAL A 77 5.84 -8.41 4.38
CA VAL A 77 5.13 -7.16 4.08
C VAL A 77 6.14 -6.07 3.79
N TYR A 78 5.90 -5.36 2.71
CA TYR A 78 6.70 -4.18 2.38
C TYR A 78 5.83 -3.21 1.61
N GLY A 79 6.27 -1.98 1.51
CA GLY A 79 5.56 -1.01 0.71
C GLY A 79 6.19 0.35 0.82
N TYR A 80 5.56 1.30 0.18
CA TYR A 80 6.01 2.69 0.26
C TYR A 80 4.87 3.61 -0.11
N TYR A 81 5.04 4.88 0.22
CA TYR A 81 4.14 5.94 -0.13
C TYR A 81 4.81 6.84 -1.16
N TYR A 82 4.08 7.18 -2.21
CA TYR A 82 4.54 8.09 -3.25
C TYR A 82 3.70 9.36 -3.19
N HIS A 83 4.37 10.51 -3.25
CA HIS A 83 3.70 11.79 -3.21
C HIS A 83 4.27 12.68 -4.31
N GLU A 84 3.39 13.15 -5.18
CA GLU A 84 3.77 14.06 -6.24
C GLU A 84 3.51 15.49 -5.77
N HIS A 85 4.56 16.31 -5.81
CA HIS A 85 4.49 17.70 -5.39
C HIS A 85 5.13 18.56 -6.48
N GLU A 86 4.36 19.47 -7.04
CA GLU A 86 4.78 20.30 -8.16
C GLU A 86 5.19 19.42 -9.34
N ARG A 87 6.48 19.39 -9.66
CA ARG A 87 6.98 18.61 -10.80
C ARG A 87 7.74 17.38 -10.38
N PHE A 88 7.82 17.12 -9.09
CA PHE A 88 8.65 16.05 -8.57
C PHE A 88 7.80 15.04 -7.83
N GLY A 89 8.23 13.78 -7.92
CA GLY A 89 7.65 12.73 -7.13
C GLY A 89 8.67 12.24 -6.11
N TRP A 90 8.17 11.92 -4.92
CA TRP A 90 9.00 11.48 -3.82
C TRP A 90 8.46 10.18 -3.26
N ASN A 91 9.35 9.20 -3.09
CA ASN A 91 8.99 7.95 -2.44
C ASN A 91 9.38 8.02 -0.98
N TYR A 92 8.49 7.56 -0.12
CA TYR A 92 8.71 7.50 1.32
C TYR A 92 8.67 6.06 1.74
N TYR A 93 9.83 5.51 2.10
CA TYR A 93 9.98 4.11 2.47
C TYR A 93 9.85 3.98 3.97
N PRO A 94 9.15 2.96 4.47
CA PRO A 94 9.05 2.77 5.91
C PRO A 94 10.41 2.52 6.54
N GLU A 95 10.70 3.23 7.62
CA GLU A 95 11.90 3.02 8.41
C GLU A 95 11.57 2.27 9.68
N LYS A 96 10.39 2.55 10.23
CA LYS A 96 9.87 1.90 11.42
C LYS A 96 8.38 1.81 11.29
N GLY A 97 7.80 0.70 11.68
CA GLY A 97 6.36 0.61 11.68
C GLY A 97 5.87 -0.80 11.60
N GLU A 98 4.57 -0.95 11.72
CA GLU A 98 3.92 -2.26 11.78
C GLU A 98 2.71 -2.32 10.89
N PHE A 99 2.46 -3.52 10.39
CA PHE A 99 1.29 -3.87 9.61
C PHE A 99 0.61 -5.00 10.34
N LEU A 100 -0.61 -4.75 10.83
CA LEU A 100 -1.38 -5.76 11.53
C LEU A 100 -2.40 -6.36 10.57
N LEU A 101 -2.15 -7.59 10.14
CA LEU A 101 -3.04 -8.30 9.24
C LEU A 101 -4.04 -9.08 10.07
N LYS A 102 -5.32 -8.71 9.98
CA LYS A 102 -6.38 -9.32 10.76
C LYS A 102 -6.99 -10.50 10.05
N SER A 103 -7.17 -10.39 8.74
CA SER A 103 -7.69 -11.48 7.93
C SER A 103 -7.22 -11.34 6.50
N VAL A 104 -7.12 -12.46 5.79
CA VAL A 104 -6.67 -12.46 4.41
C VAL A 104 -7.27 -13.65 3.67
N ASP A 105 -7.79 -13.39 2.46
CA ASP A 105 -8.26 -14.42 1.55
C ASP A 105 -7.99 -13.90 0.14
N PHE A 106 -6.91 -14.35 -0.47
CA PHE A 106 -6.51 -13.85 -1.78
C PHE A 106 -7.43 -14.34 -2.90
N GLU A 107 -8.08 -15.47 -2.70
CA GLU A 107 -9.02 -15.97 -3.73
C GLU A 107 -10.24 -15.08 -3.83
N LYS A 108 -10.73 -14.62 -2.70
CA LYS A 108 -11.89 -13.72 -2.67
C LYS A 108 -11.50 -12.26 -2.72
N LEU A 109 -10.20 -11.96 -2.66
CA LEU A 109 -9.68 -10.60 -2.54
C LEU A 109 -10.30 -9.88 -1.35
N GLU A 110 -10.24 -10.54 -0.20
CA GLU A 110 -10.71 -9.96 1.06
C GLU A 110 -9.53 -9.86 2.00
N ILE A 111 -9.24 -8.64 2.43
CA ILE A 111 -8.13 -8.38 3.34
C ILE A 111 -8.58 -7.32 4.33
N ASP A 112 -8.21 -7.50 5.59
CA ASP A 112 -8.48 -6.51 6.63
C ASP A 112 -7.21 -6.31 7.43
N ALA A 113 -6.67 -5.09 7.38
CA ALA A 113 -5.42 -4.78 8.05
C ALA A 113 -5.38 -3.32 8.47
N THR A 114 -4.53 -3.04 9.45
CA THR A 114 -4.21 -1.67 9.84
C THR A 114 -2.70 -1.50 9.83
N PHE A 115 -2.23 -0.28 9.68
CA PHE A 115 -0.80 -0.04 9.64
C PHE A 115 -0.45 1.36 10.13
N ALA A 116 0.81 1.50 10.52
CA ALA A 116 1.39 2.79 10.84
C ALA A 116 2.90 2.68 10.65
N PHE A 117 3.52 3.73 10.15
CA PHE A 117 4.97 3.74 10.03
C PHE A 117 5.49 5.16 9.98
N THR A 118 6.81 5.28 10.10
CA THR A 118 7.51 6.55 9.94
C THR A 118 8.51 6.43 8.80
N SER A 119 8.78 7.56 8.18
CA SER A 119 9.76 7.67 7.12
C SER A 119 10.48 9.01 7.30
N THR A 120 11.50 9.25 6.50
CA THR A 120 12.23 10.51 6.56
C THR A 120 12.04 11.24 5.24
N ARG A 121 11.62 12.49 5.34
CA ARG A 121 11.46 13.32 4.15
C ARG A 121 12.82 13.84 3.69
N THR A 122 13.13 13.58 2.44
CA THR A 122 14.28 14.19 1.81
C THR A 122 13.82 15.45 1.08
N PRO A 123 14.64 16.47 0.94
CA PRO A 123 16.05 16.53 1.36
C PRO A 123 16.28 17.03 2.77
N ASP A 124 15.23 17.43 3.51
CA ASP A 124 15.42 18.11 4.78
C ASP A 124 15.49 17.16 5.98
N GLN A 125 15.40 15.87 5.76
CA GLN A 125 15.53 14.85 6.80
C GLN A 125 14.46 14.95 7.89
N GLN A 126 13.32 15.55 7.58
CA GLN A 126 12.23 15.66 8.54
C GLN A 126 11.45 14.35 8.60
N PRO A 127 11.06 13.90 9.80
CA PRO A 127 10.26 12.68 9.89
C PRO A 127 8.87 12.91 9.32
N VAL A 128 8.35 11.89 8.67
CA VAL A 128 6.98 11.88 8.15
C VAL A 128 6.30 10.70 8.80
N THR A 129 5.16 10.95 9.43
CA THR A 129 4.41 9.89 10.10
C THR A 129 3.19 9.51 9.28
N PHE A 130 2.90 8.21 9.29
CA PHE A 130 1.76 7.61 8.63
C PHE A 130 0.99 6.88 9.73
N GLU A 131 -0.16 7.42 10.11
CA GLU A 131 -0.90 6.95 11.27
C GLU A 131 -2.34 6.59 10.90
N ASN A 132 -2.91 5.70 11.68
CA ASN A 132 -4.29 5.27 11.50
C ASN A 132 -4.53 4.71 10.10
N GLY A 133 -3.55 3.96 9.61
CA GLY A 133 -3.66 3.35 8.31
C GLY A 133 -4.68 2.21 8.32
N VAL A 134 -5.53 2.20 7.30
CA VAL A 134 -6.52 1.14 7.10
C VAL A 134 -6.30 0.58 5.70
N PHE A 135 -6.23 -0.73 5.61
CA PHE A 135 -6.09 -1.43 4.34
C PHE A 135 -7.17 -2.50 4.32
N THR A 136 -8.22 -2.27 3.56
CA THR A 136 -9.34 -3.19 3.49
C THR A 136 -9.67 -3.47 2.04
N LEU A 137 -9.67 -4.75 1.66
CA LEU A 137 -10.20 -5.19 0.37
C LEU A 137 -11.44 -6.02 0.65
N THR A 138 -12.49 -5.81 -0.13
CA THR A 138 -13.78 -6.46 0.09
C THR A 138 -14.24 -7.30 -1.09
N GLY A 139 -13.38 -7.47 -2.10
CA GLY A 139 -13.70 -8.31 -3.24
C GLY A 139 -13.09 -7.75 -4.51
N PRO A 140 -13.29 -8.45 -5.63
CA PRO A 140 -12.83 -7.94 -6.92
C PRO A 140 -13.67 -6.75 -7.36
N GLY A 141 -13.03 -5.84 -8.08
CA GLY A 141 -13.71 -4.70 -8.64
C GLY A 141 -14.52 -5.09 -9.87
N ALA A 142 -15.38 -4.17 -10.30
CA ALA A 142 -16.20 -4.39 -11.47
C ALA A 142 -15.39 -4.29 -12.77
#